data_4c4402ce0049758a1e3cd8945bcb8798
#
_entry.id   4c4402ce0049758a1e3cd8945bcb8798
#
_cell.length_a   1.000
_cell.length_b   1.000
_cell.length_c   1.000
_cell.angle_alpha   90.00
_cell.angle_beta   90.00
_cell.angle_gamma   90.00
#
_symmetry.space_group_name_H-M   'P 1'
#
loop_
_entity.id
_entity.type
_entity.pdbx_description
1 polymer ?
#
loop_
_entity_poly.entity_id
_entity_poly.type
_entity_poly.pdbx_seq_one_letter_code
_entity_poly.pdbx_strand_id
1 'polypeptide(L)'
;MAKYFFGGVFGGYRGKVGCAIVTTSSVESLKSIHERMPLIISKQHFNNWLNGDDINCEDSNSTKAIIHHTVSTLVNNPMNNDAQCVFPTKEFE
;
A
#
# COMPACT_ATOMS: atom_id res chain seq x y z
N MET A 1 -4.94 -16.90 -3.46
CA MET A 1 -4.61 -15.64 -2.75
C MET A 1 -4.85 -14.46 -3.68
N ALA A 2 -5.58 -13.48 -3.24
CA ALA A 2 -5.80 -12.28 -4.01
C ALA A 2 -4.50 -11.46 -4.10
N LYS A 3 -4.26 -10.87 -5.26
CA LYS A 3 -3.12 -9.98 -5.47
C LYS A 3 -3.63 -8.55 -5.54
N TYR A 4 -2.88 -7.64 -4.93
CA TYR A 4 -3.14 -6.21 -4.96
C TYR A 4 -1.93 -5.48 -5.48
N PHE A 5 -2.17 -4.32 -6.07
CA PHE A 5 -1.13 -3.49 -6.66
C PHE A 5 -1.22 -2.08 -6.10
N PHE A 6 -0.10 -1.43 -5.94
CA PHE A 6 -0.09 -0.01 -5.61
C PHE A 6 -0.17 0.81 -6.90
N GLY A 7 -1.01 1.84 -6.90
CA GLY A 7 -1.05 2.78 -7.99
C GLY A 7 0.19 3.66 -7.96
N GLY A 8 0.98 3.58 -9.03
CA GLY A 8 2.19 4.38 -9.14
C GLY A 8 2.21 5.18 -10.43
N VAL A 9 3.02 6.22 -10.44
CA VAL A 9 3.29 7.02 -11.61
C VAL A 9 4.80 7.16 -11.77
N PHE A 10 5.26 7.35 -13.00
CA PHE A 10 6.68 7.56 -13.25
C PHE A 10 6.87 8.74 -14.19
N GLY A 11 8.04 9.33 -14.14
CA GLY A 11 8.37 10.44 -15.01
C GLY A 11 9.87 10.68 -15.05
N GLY A 12 10.31 11.47 -16.03
CA GLY A 12 11.70 11.85 -16.19
C GLY A 12 11.95 13.27 -15.70
N TYR A 13 13.11 13.45 -15.08
CA TYR A 13 13.59 14.77 -14.67
C TYR A 13 15.10 14.78 -14.73
N ARG A 14 15.64 15.69 -15.51
CA ARG A 14 17.10 15.86 -15.70
C ARG A 14 17.80 14.56 -16.10
N GLY A 15 17.20 13.82 -17.04
CA GLY A 15 17.79 12.58 -17.56
C GLY A 15 17.64 11.38 -16.64
N LYS A 16 16.92 11.51 -15.53
CA LYS A 16 16.66 10.39 -14.61
C LYS A 16 15.19 10.05 -14.61
N VAL A 17 14.90 8.77 -14.45
CA VAL A 17 13.53 8.27 -14.29
C VAL A 17 13.29 8.03 -12.81
N GLY A 18 12.19 8.58 -12.32
CA GLY A 18 11.74 8.35 -10.95
C GLY A 18 10.32 7.85 -10.93
N CYS A 19 9.91 7.27 -9.84
CA CYS A 19 8.53 6.85 -9.64
C CYS A 19 8.01 7.32 -8.28
N ALA A 20 6.70 7.42 -8.19
CA ALA A 20 6.03 7.78 -6.95
C ALA A 20 4.79 6.93 -6.78
N ILE A 21 4.50 6.56 -5.55
CA ILE A 21 3.27 5.85 -5.21
C ILE A 21 2.18 6.88 -4.95
N VAL A 22 1.05 6.74 -5.62
CA VAL A 22 -0.11 7.59 -5.39
C VAL A 22 -0.74 7.21 -4.05
N THR A 23 -1.05 8.21 -3.23
CA THR A 23 -1.71 7.99 -1.95
C THR A 23 -3.12 8.55 -1.96
N THR A 24 -3.93 8.05 -1.05
CA THR A 24 -5.31 8.48 -0.85
C THR A 24 -5.61 8.55 0.64
N SER A 25 -6.75 9.10 1.00
CA SER A 25 -7.20 9.06 2.40
C SER A 25 -7.38 7.61 2.85
N SER A 26 -6.96 7.33 4.07
CA SER A 26 -7.08 5.98 4.61
C SER A 26 -8.54 5.59 4.77
N VAL A 27 -8.82 4.30 4.50
CA VAL A 27 -10.12 3.73 4.81
C VAL A 27 -10.31 3.67 6.33
N GLU A 28 -11.56 3.56 6.76
CA GLU A 28 -11.92 3.67 8.17
C GLU A 28 -11.12 2.74 9.08
N SER A 29 -10.91 1.50 8.64
CA SER A 29 -10.18 0.51 9.44
C SER A 29 -8.70 0.81 9.63
N LEU A 30 -8.13 1.71 8.82
CA LEU A 30 -6.71 2.03 8.86
C LEU A 30 -6.43 3.47 9.32
N LYS A 31 -7.47 4.27 9.53
CA LYS A 31 -7.29 5.69 9.93
C LYS A 31 -6.56 5.86 11.25
N SER A 32 -6.74 4.93 12.17
CA SER A 32 -6.04 4.98 13.46
C SER A 32 -4.55 4.73 13.33
N ILE A 33 -4.09 4.18 12.22
CA ILE A 33 -2.68 3.90 11.97
C ILE A 33 -2.04 5.07 11.25
N HIS A 34 -2.67 5.55 10.19
CA HIS A 34 -2.20 6.69 9.42
C HIS A 34 -3.36 7.28 8.63
N GLU A 35 -3.37 8.59 8.45
CA GLU A 35 -4.45 9.28 7.73
C GLU A 35 -4.38 9.11 6.21
N ARG A 36 -3.21 8.74 5.68
CA ARG A 36 -3.01 8.47 4.25
C ARG A 36 -2.54 7.04 4.04
N MET A 37 -2.88 6.48 2.91
CA MET A 37 -2.47 5.13 2.53
C MET A 37 -2.15 5.09 1.04
N PRO A 38 -1.32 4.13 0.59
CA PRO A 38 -1.14 3.92 -0.84
C PRO A 38 -2.46 3.58 -1.51
N LEU A 39 -2.63 4.05 -2.75
CA LEU A 39 -3.76 3.64 -3.55
C LEU A 39 -3.58 2.16 -3.92
N ILE A 40 -4.49 1.32 -3.46
CA ILE A 40 -4.45 -0.12 -3.71
C ILE A 40 -5.41 -0.43 -4.84
N ILE A 41 -4.89 -1.06 -5.87
CA ILE A 41 -5.63 -1.36 -7.10
C ILE A 41 -5.84 -2.87 -7.16
N SER A 42 -7.11 -3.27 -7.28
CA SER A 42 -7.44 -4.66 -7.48
C SER A 42 -7.10 -5.10 -8.91
N LYS A 43 -6.98 -6.39 -9.11
CA LYS A 43 -6.70 -6.96 -10.43
C LYS A 43 -7.74 -6.49 -11.46
N GLN A 44 -8.97 -6.28 -11.05
CA GLN A 44 -10.05 -5.81 -11.91
C GLN A 44 -9.75 -4.45 -12.56
N HIS A 45 -9.08 -3.56 -11.84
CA HIS A 45 -8.77 -2.20 -12.30
C HIS A 45 -7.32 -2.04 -12.78
N PHE A 46 -6.55 -3.10 -12.79
CA PHE A 46 -5.12 -3.07 -13.14
C PHE A 46 -4.88 -2.48 -14.54
N ASN A 47 -5.59 -3.02 -15.53
CA ASN A 47 -5.42 -2.55 -16.91
C ASN A 47 -5.93 -1.12 -17.09
N ASN A 48 -7.00 -0.75 -16.40
CA ASN A 48 -7.52 0.63 -16.46
C ASN A 48 -6.48 1.63 -15.96
N TRP A 49 -5.79 1.29 -14.88
CA TRP A 49 -4.73 2.15 -14.36
C TRP A 49 -3.59 2.31 -15.36
N LEU A 50 -3.12 1.21 -15.95
CA LEU A 50 -2.02 1.24 -16.92
C LEU A 50 -2.40 1.99 -18.20
N ASN A 51 -3.66 1.97 -18.59
CA ASN A 51 -4.15 2.65 -19.79
C ASN A 51 -4.41 4.14 -19.56
N GLY A 52 -4.29 4.63 -18.32
CA GLY A 52 -4.58 6.01 -17.99
C GLY A 52 -6.07 6.33 -17.91
N ASP A 53 -6.92 5.32 -17.81
CA ASP A 53 -8.35 5.51 -17.66
C ASP A 53 -8.67 6.08 -16.27
N ASP A 54 -9.74 6.87 -16.19
CA ASP A 54 -10.23 7.34 -14.91
C ASP A 54 -10.76 6.16 -14.11
N ILE A 55 -10.29 6.02 -12.88
CA ILE A 55 -10.82 5.05 -11.94
C ILE A 55 -11.24 5.76 -10.67
N ASN A 56 -12.31 5.27 -10.06
CA ASN A 56 -12.72 5.77 -8.76
C ASN A 56 -11.82 5.14 -7.70
N CYS A 57 -11.03 5.96 -7.03
CA CYS A 57 -10.08 5.48 -6.02
C CYS A 57 -10.77 4.74 -4.89
N GLU A 58 -11.98 5.15 -4.51
CA GLU A 58 -12.74 4.47 -3.47
C GLU A 58 -13.19 3.08 -3.92
N ASP A 59 -13.65 2.96 -5.16
CA ASP A 59 -14.09 1.68 -5.70
C ASP A 59 -12.92 0.74 -5.98
N SER A 60 -11.77 1.29 -6.35
CA SER A 60 -10.59 0.48 -6.65
C SER A 60 -9.88 -0.02 -5.39
N ASN A 61 -10.12 0.61 -4.26
CA ASN A 61 -9.52 0.22 -2.98
C ASN A 61 -10.28 -0.94 -2.37
N SER A 62 -9.91 -2.16 -2.73
CA SER A 62 -10.51 -3.38 -2.17
C SER A 62 -9.99 -3.68 -0.77
N THR A 63 -9.97 -2.66 0.09
CA THR A 63 -9.31 -2.76 1.40
C THR A 63 -10.15 -3.44 2.46
N LYS A 64 -11.40 -3.75 2.15
CA LYS A 64 -12.29 -4.45 3.10
C LYS A 64 -11.75 -5.81 3.51
N ALA A 65 -10.96 -6.45 2.65
CA ALA A 65 -10.37 -7.75 2.92
C ALA A 65 -8.98 -7.64 3.56
N ILE A 66 -8.46 -6.42 3.74
CA ILE A 66 -7.13 -6.21 4.30
C ILE A 66 -7.24 -6.14 5.81
N ILE A 67 -6.48 -6.98 6.47
CA ILE A 67 -6.35 -6.97 7.93
C ILE A 67 -4.94 -6.53 8.29
N HIS A 68 -4.77 -6.06 9.49
CA HIS A 68 -3.46 -5.62 9.97
C HIS A 68 -3.20 -6.13 11.38
N HIS A 69 -1.95 -6.13 11.76
CA HIS A 69 -1.54 -6.49 13.11
C HIS A 69 -0.26 -5.74 13.46
N THR A 70 -0.01 -5.59 14.75
CA THR A 70 1.20 -4.99 15.27
C THR A 70 2.38 -5.94 15.07
N VAL A 71 3.51 -5.40 14.71
CA VAL A 71 4.75 -6.15 14.55
C VAL A 71 5.84 -5.59 15.45
N SER A 72 6.91 -6.36 15.63
CA SER A 72 8.07 -5.92 16.41
C SER A 72 8.77 -4.73 15.76
N THR A 73 9.41 -3.90 16.58
CA THR A 73 10.24 -2.78 16.11
C THR A 73 11.47 -3.23 15.32
N LEU A 74 11.76 -4.53 15.27
CA LEU A 74 12.82 -5.08 14.43
C LEU A 74 12.67 -4.65 12.97
N VAL A 75 11.44 -4.48 12.51
CA VAL A 75 11.16 -4.07 11.13
C VAL A 75 11.71 -2.67 10.79
N ASN A 76 11.92 -1.84 11.79
CA ASN A 76 12.37 -0.47 11.60
C ASN A 76 13.83 -0.36 11.18
N ASN A 77 14.60 -1.43 11.34
CA ASN A 77 15.98 -1.47 10.90
C ASN A 77 16.06 -2.23 9.56
N PRO A 78 16.50 -1.58 8.47
CA PRO A 78 16.54 -2.23 7.16
C PRO A 78 17.50 -3.41 7.07
N MET A 79 18.40 -3.57 8.05
CA MET A 79 19.24 -4.76 8.13
C MET A 79 18.46 -6.00 8.56
N ASN A 80 17.31 -5.82 9.20
CA ASN A 80 16.44 -6.92 9.59
C ASN A 80 15.46 -7.20 8.45
N ASN A 81 15.61 -8.34 7.81
CA ASN A 81 14.82 -8.70 6.64
C ASN A 81 14.48 -10.19 6.65
N ASP A 82 13.86 -10.64 7.73
CA ASP A 82 13.46 -12.04 7.88
C ASP A 82 11.97 -12.11 8.26
N ALA A 83 11.47 -13.34 8.36
CA ALA A 83 10.06 -13.59 8.62
C ALA A 83 9.59 -13.03 9.97
N GLN A 84 10.49 -12.85 10.93
CA GLN A 84 10.12 -12.31 12.24
C GLN A 84 9.58 -10.90 12.15
N CYS A 85 9.99 -10.14 11.13
CA CYS A 85 9.52 -8.76 10.93
C CYS A 85 8.02 -8.67 10.72
N VAL A 86 7.37 -9.74 10.26
CA VAL A 86 5.93 -9.76 9.98
C VAL A 86 5.13 -10.56 11.00
N PHE A 87 5.77 -11.16 11.99
CA PHE A 87 5.05 -11.91 13.02
C PHE A 87 4.25 -10.97 13.92
N PRO A 88 2.99 -11.31 14.21
CA PRO A 88 2.17 -10.49 15.10
C PRO A 88 2.77 -10.40 16.51
N THR A 89 2.64 -9.23 17.11
CA THR A 89 2.96 -9.05 18.53
C THR A 89 1.72 -8.54 19.26
N LYS A 90 1.69 -8.82 20.57
CA LYS A 90 0.64 -8.24 21.40
C LYS A 90 1.05 -6.84 21.81
N GLU A 91 0.09 -5.91 21.75
CA GLU A 91 0.36 -4.50 22.02
C GLU A 91 0.86 -4.23 23.43
N PHE A 92 0.53 -5.10 24.37
CA PHE A 92 0.81 -4.89 25.79
C PHE A 92 1.92 -5.79 26.32
N GLU A 93 2.69 -6.36 25.45
CA GLU A 93 3.86 -7.12 25.83
C GLU A 93 5.13 -6.30 25.79
#